data_7d1df52a1a756d73d2fa78a2f80900b3
#
_entry.id   7d1df52a1a756d73d2fa78a2f80900b3
#
_cell.length_a   1.000
_cell.length_b   1.000
_cell.length_c   1.000
_cell.angle_alpha   90.00
_cell.angle_beta   90.00
_cell.angle_gamma   90.00
#
_symmetry.space_group_name_H-M   'P 1'
#
loop_
_entity.id
_entity.type
_entity.pdbx_description
1 polymer ?
#
loop_
_entity_poly.entity_id
_entity_poly.type
_entity_poly.pdbx_seq_one_letter_code
_entity_poly.pdbx_strand_id
1 'polypeptide(L)'
;MTEEDRDLPVEFFVGRTSEVIEAARCAMMVSGSVSLELMARRTPAAVVYRVGRVLHTVGKHILKLDSITLPNLMSDRKVFPEMVSVGKTEPAIDFLTQSVHAMLNDHFYFQGLLTSLDGLREKYAQPGASQRAAAFMHRQLANGEEMPQKRENCTDLTRRAA
;
A
#
# COMPACT_ATOMS: atom_id res chain seq x y z
N MET A 1 12.48 -22.90 -1.74
CA MET A 1 11.61 -23.80 -0.97
C MET A 1 12.48 -24.84 -0.33
N THR A 2 12.53 -24.90 0.96
CA THR A 2 13.22 -25.95 1.73
C THR A 2 12.34 -27.20 1.79
N GLU A 3 12.90 -28.35 2.22
CA GLU A 3 12.07 -29.57 2.41
C GLU A 3 10.96 -29.36 3.43
N GLU A 4 11.19 -28.55 4.46
CA GLU A 4 10.20 -28.19 5.49
C GLU A 4 9.02 -27.35 4.94
N ASP A 5 9.20 -26.63 3.84
CA ASP A 5 8.14 -25.82 3.21
C ASP A 5 7.12 -26.69 2.44
N ARG A 6 7.43 -27.97 2.15
CA ARG A 6 6.57 -28.83 1.33
C ARG A 6 5.32 -29.33 2.06
N ASP A 7 5.37 -29.37 3.40
CA ASP A 7 4.25 -29.82 4.24
C ASP A 7 3.28 -28.70 4.62
N LEU A 8 3.58 -27.46 4.19
CA LEU A 8 2.68 -26.34 4.43
C LEU A 8 1.49 -26.39 3.46
N PRO A 9 0.26 -26.11 3.92
CA PRO A 9 -0.93 -26.03 3.07
C PRO A 9 -0.91 -24.73 2.26
N VAL A 10 0.05 -24.61 1.34
CA VAL A 10 0.27 -23.41 0.51
C VAL A 10 0.07 -23.76 -0.95
N GLU A 11 -0.76 -23.00 -1.62
CA GLU A 11 -0.97 -23.09 -3.06
C GLU A 11 -0.26 -21.92 -3.78
N PHE A 12 0.37 -22.21 -4.91
CA PHE A 12 1.08 -21.22 -5.71
C PHE A 12 0.29 -20.87 -6.97
N PHE A 13 0.03 -19.58 -7.15
CA PHE A 13 -0.67 -19.06 -8.33
C PHE A 13 0.26 -18.13 -9.13
N VAL A 14 0.35 -18.33 -10.43
CA VAL A 14 1.14 -17.50 -11.35
C VAL A 14 0.20 -16.76 -12.30
N GLY A 15 0.35 -15.43 -12.39
CA GLY A 15 -0.46 -14.59 -13.29
C GLY A 15 -1.92 -14.43 -12.86
N ARG A 16 -2.28 -14.82 -11.63
CA ARG A 16 -3.65 -14.78 -11.10
C ARG A 16 -3.77 -13.97 -9.81
N THR A 17 -2.99 -12.91 -9.69
CA THR A 17 -2.94 -12.06 -8.49
C THR A 17 -4.32 -11.49 -8.13
N SER A 18 -5.05 -11.02 -9.13
CA SER A 18 -6.37 -10.41 -8.93
C SER A 18 -7.40 -11.38 -8.34
N GLU A 19 -7.43 -12.62 -8.85
CA GLU A 19 -8.35 -13.66 -8.34
C GLU A 19 -7.97 -14.11 -6.93
N VAL A 20 -6.66 -14.20 -6.64
CA VAL A 20 -6.18 -14.54 -5.30
C VAL A 20 -6.56 -13.45 -4.30
N ILE A 21 -6.39 -12.17 -4.65
CA ILE A 21 -6.79 -11.05 -3.80
C ILE A 21 -8.31 -11.08 -3.55
N GLU A 22 -9.10 -11.35 -4.57
CA GLU A 22 -10.56 -11.39 -4.46
C GLU A 22 -11.06 -12.52 -3.56
N ALA A 23 -10.38 -13.67 -3.59
CA ALA A 23 -10.70 -14.82 -2.74
C ALA A 23 -10.15 -14.69 -1.31
N ALA A 24 -9.16 -13.82 -1.09
CA ALA A 24 -8.49 -13.71 0.20
C ALA A 24 -9.32 -12.94 1.23
N ARG A 25 -9.41 -13.45 2.45
CA ARG A 25 -9.97 -12.71 3.59
C ARG A 25 -9.05 -11.56 4.03
N CYS A 26 -7.76 -11.81 4.06
CA CYS A 26 -6.72 -10.81 4.34
C CYS A 26 -5.41 -11.23 3.63
N ALA A 27 -4.46 -10.34 3.55
CA ALA A 27 -3.19 -10.57 2.87
C ALA A 27 -1.99 -10.16 3.73
N MET A 28 -0.84 -10.76 3.42
CA MET A 28 0.47 -10.26 3.84
C MET A 28 1.20 -9.78 2.59
N MET A 29 1.84 -8.63 2.66
CA MET A 29 2.55 -8.09 1.50
C MET A 29 3.76 -7.25 1.88
N VAL A 30 4.64 -7.04 0.92
CA VAL A 30 5.62 -5.96 0.95
C VAL A 30 5.01 -4.69 0.36
N SER A 31 5.57 -3.52 0.67
CA SER A 31 5.09 -2.25 0.09
C SER A 31 5.23 -2.26 -1.44
N GLY A 32 4.20 -1.77 -2.14
CA GLY A 32 4.15 -1.71 -3.60
C GLY A 32 2.78 -1.33 -4.15
N SER A 33 2.66 -1.29 -5.48
CA SER A 33 1.41 -0.95 -6.20
C SER A 33 0.24 -1.91 -5.92
N VAL A 34 0.54 -3.15 -5.55
CA VAL A 34 -0.46 -4.15 -5.12
C VAL A 34 -1.32 -3.64 -3.96
N SER A 35 -0.80 -2.73 -3.12
CA SER A 35 -1.58 -2.12 -2.04
C SER A 35 -2.81 -1.35 -2.53
N LEU A 36 -2.73 -0.74 -3.71
CA LEU A 36 -3.89 -0.06 -4.32
C LEU A 36 -4.92 -1.06 -4.83
N GLU A 37 -4.50 -2.21 -5.34
CA GLU A 37 -5.41 -3.26 -5.76
C GLU A 37 -6.12 -3.90 -4.57
N LEU A 38 -5.40 -4.18 -3.48
CA LEU A 38 -5.97 -4.65 -2.22
C LEU A 38 -6.99 -3.65 -1.66
N MET A 39 -6.66 -2.35 -1.69
CA MET A 39 -7.59 -1.29 -1.31
C MET A 39 -8.83 -1.29 -2.21
N ALA A 40 -8.66 -1.34 -3.53
CA ALA A 40 -9.78 -1.32 -4.48
C ALA A 40 -10.69 -2.55 -4.35
N ARG A 41 -10.13 -3.70 -3.98
CA ARG A 41 -10.87 -4.97 -3.75
C ARG A 41 -11.34 -5.14 -2.32
N ARG A 42 -11.09 -4.17 -1.44
CA ARG A 42 -11.53 -4.21 -0.03
C ARG A 42 -10.89 -5.35 0.75
N THR A 43 -9.66 -5.72 0.44
CA THR A 43 -8.94 -6.80 1.11
C THR A 43 -7.93 -6.21 2.09
N PRO A 44 -8.13 -6.36 3.43
CA PRO A 44 -7.18 -5.90 4.43
C PRO A 44 -5.84 -6.60 4.29
N ALA A 45 -4.75 -5.88 4.59
CA ALA A 45 -3.42 -6.44 4.50
C ALA A 45 -2.50 -5.98 5.63
N ALA A 46 -1.61 -6.88 6.07
CA ALA A 46 -0.47 -6.55 6.90
C ALA A 46 0.77 -6.34 6.02
N VAL A 47 1.49 -5.24 6.23
CA VAL A 47 2.57 -4.83 5.34
C VAL A 47 3.89 -4.77 6.09
N VAL A 48 4.91 -5.46 5.57
CA VAL A 48 6.27 -5.37 6.07
C VAL A 48 7.18 -4.88 4.96
N TYR A 49 7.99 -3.90 5.28
CA TYR A 49 9.02 -3.41 4.40
C TYR A 49 10.39 -3.59 5.03
N ARG A 50 11.22 -4.45 4.44
CA ARG A 50 12.56 -4.73 4.96
C ARG A 50 13.57 -3.77 4.35
N VAL A 51 14.30 -3.07 5.20
CA VAL A 51 15.36 -2.14 4.79
C VAL A 51 16.70 -2.52 5.40
N GLY A 52 17.77 -2.29 4.63
CA GLY A 52 19.13 -2.42 5.15
C GLY A 52 19.42 -1.36 6.22
N ARG A 53 20.31 -1.67 7.18
CA ARG A 53 20.67 -0.77 8.29
C ARG A 53 21.16 0.60 7.79
N VAL A 54 21.96 0.63 6.74
CA VAL A 54 22.52 1.87 6.17
C VAL A 54 21.39 2.74 5.59
N LEU A 55 20.49 2.14 4.80
CA LEU A 55 19.37 2.84 4.21
C LEU A 55 18.39 3.36 5.26
N HIS A 56 18.18 2.61 6.33
CA HIS A 56 17.33 3.04 7.44
C HIS A 56 17.92 4.27 8.16
N THR A 57 19.23 4.28 8.44
CA THR A 57 19.88 5.39 9.13
C THR A 57 19.84 6.67 8.29
N VAL A 58 20.12 6.56 6.99
CA VAL A 58 20.05 7.69 6.05
C VAL A 58 18.59 8.11 5.83
N GLY A 59 17.69 7.15 5.65
CA GLY A 59 16.27 7.40 5.41
C GLY A 59 15.57 8.13 6.55
N LYS A 60 15.91 7.82 7.80
CA LYS A 60 15.37 8.51 8.99
C LYS A 60 15.66 10.01 9.01
N HIS A 61 16.79 10.43 8.41
CA HIS A 61 17.18 11.83 8.36
C HIS A 61 16.62 12.58 7.15
N ILE A 62 16.26 11.85 6.08
CA ILE A 62 15.81 12.43 4.81
C ILE A 62 14.30 12.34 4.64
N LEU A 63 13.68 11.23 5.07
CA LEU A 63 12.27 10.94 4.87
C LEU A 63 11.55 10.82 6.21
N LYS A 64 10.89 11.86 6.64
CA LYS A 64 9.91 11.83 7.74
C LYS A 64 8.56 11.30 7.21
N LEU A 65 8.54 10.08 6.70
CA LEU A 65 7.30 9.44 6.27
C LEU A 65 6.72 8.62 7.43
N ASP A 66 5.52 8.98 7.86
CA ASP A 66 4.80 8.24 8.91
C ASP A 66 4.18 6.94 8.38
N SER A 67 4.17 6.76 7.05
CA SER A 67 3.57 5.62 6.37
C SER A 67 4.35 5.22 5.13
N ILE A 68 4.29 3.93 4.77
CA ILE A 68 5.03 3.34 3.67
C ILE A 68 4.09 3.00 2.51
N THR A 69 2.85 2.61 2.82
CA THR A 69 1.89 2.20 1.81
C THR A 69 1.12 3.40 1.26
N LEU A 70 0.80 3.34 -0.04
CA LEU A 70 -0.01 4.38 -0.68
C LEU A 70 -1.38 4.56 -0.02
N PRO A 71 -2.14 3.51 0.34
CA PRO A 71 -3.40 3.69 1.05
C PRO A 71 -3.26 4.44 2.38
N ASN A 72 -2.20 4.16 3.17
CA ASN A 72 -1.97 4.88 4.42
C ASN A 72 -1.55 6.33 4.18
N LEU A 73 -0.75 6.60 3.13
CA LEU A 73 -0.38 7.97 2.75
C LEU A 73 -1.57 8.80 2.21
N MET A 74 -2.58 8.13 1.65
CA MET A 74 -3.80 8.75 1.14
C MET A 74 -4.87 8.92 2.21
N SER A 75 -4.66 8.37 3.40
CA SER A 75 -5.60 8.37 4.52
C SER A 75 -5.08 9.17 5.69
N ASP A 76 -5.99 9.78 6.45
CA ASP A 76 -5.68 10.45 7.72
C ASP A 76 -5.40 9.45 8.87
N ARG A 77 -5.60 8.17 8.62
CA ARG A 77 -5.38 7.07 9.57
C ARG A 77 -4.76 5.86 8.89
N LYS A 78 -4.07 5.01 9.66
CA LYS A 78 -3.51 3.76 9.13
C LYS A 78 -4.63 2.76 8.84
N VAL A 79 -4.82 2.45 7.56
CA VAL A 79 -5.78 1.44 7.07
C VAL A 79 -5.14 0.07 6.92
N PHE A 80 -3.84 0.02 6.65
CA PHE A 80 -3.06 -1.20 6.68
C PHE A 80 -2.08 -1.13 7.84
N PRO A 81 -2.07 -2.12 8.77
CA PRO A 81 -0.97 -2.26 9.70
C PRO A 81 0.33 -2.45 8.93
N GLU A 82 1.34 -1.64 9.22
CA GLU A 82 2.60 -1.63 8.51
C GLU A 82 3.79 -1.49 9.44
N MET A 83 4.88 -2.17 9.10
CA MET A 83 6.13 -2.17 9.85
C MET A 83 7.33 -2.07 8.93
N VAL A 84 8.29 -1.20 9.30
CA VAL A 84 9.63 -1.21 8.73
C VAL A 84 10.51 -2.15 9.55
N SER A 85 10.97 -3.23 8.93
CA SER A 85 11.88 -4.20 9.56
C SER A 85 13.32 -3.89 9.19
N VAL A 86 14.20 -3.79 10.20
CA VAL A 86 15.62 -3.50 10.03
C VAL A 86 16.46 -4.58 10.70
N GLY A 87 17.24 -5.29 9.92
CA GLY A 87 18.18 -6.30 10.42
C GLY A 87 17.52 -7.65 10.73
N LYS A 88 17.08 -7.86 11.98
CA LYS A 88 16.50 -9.14 12.43
C LYS A 88 15.13 -9.41 11.80
N THR A 89 14.81 -10.68 11.58
CA THR A 89 13.57 -11.11 10.91
C THR A 89 12.44 -11.37 11.93
N GLU A 90 12.80 -11.79 13.14
CA GLU A 90 11.85 -12.21 14.17
C GLU A 90 10.77 -11.16 14.48
N PRO A 91 11.11 -9.86 14.67
CA PRO A 91 10.07 -8.83 14.92
C PRO A 91 9.08 -8.67 13.77
N ALA A 92 9.53 -8.91 12.52
CA ALA A 92 8.64 -8.84 11.36
C ALA A 92 7.68 -10.04 11.31
N ILE A 93 8.16 -11.23 11.69
CA ILE A 93 7.33 -12.43 11.80
C ILE A 93 6.28 -12.23 12.87
N ASP A 94 6.69 -11.79 14.06
CA ASP A 94 5.78 -11.53 15.18
C ASP A 94 4.70 -10.51 14.82
N PHE A 95 5.10 -9.42 14.17
CA PHE A 95 4.17 -8.39 13.69
C PHE A 95 3.15 -8.95 12.68
N LEU A 96 3.61 -9.68 11.67
CA LEU A 96 2.73 -10.27 10.64
C LEU A 96 1.78 -11.28 11.28
N THR A 97 2.29 -12.15 12.17
CA THR A 97 1.49 -13.16 12.88
C THR A 97 0.40 -12.51 13.71
N GLN A 98 0.74 -11.49 14.52
CA GLN A 98 -0.23 -10.76 15.35
C GLN A 98 -1.27 -10.03 14.50
N SER A 99 -0.83 -9.36 13.41
CA SER A 99 -1.72 -8.61 12.53
C SER A 99 -2.72 -9.52 11.84
N VAL A 100 -2.25 -10.64 11.26
CA VAL A 100 -3.11 -11.62 10.60
C VAL A 100 -4.04 -12.30 11.60
N HIS A 101 -3.51 -12.68 12.78
CA HIS A 101 -4.35 -13.26 13.84
C HIS A 101 -5.48 -12.32 14.26
N ALA A 102 -5.18 -11.02 14.43
CA ALA A 102 -6.21 -10.02 14.73
C ALA A 102 -7.25 -9.91 13.61
N MET A 103 -6.82 -9.86 12.33
CA MET A 103 -7.74 -9.81 11.18
C MET A 103 -8.64 -11.04 11.07
N LEU A 104 -8.17 -12.21 11.51
CA LEU A 104 -8.94 -13.46 11.41
C LEU A 104 -9.88 -13.68 12.58
N ASN A 105 -9.50 -13.24 13.78
CA ASN A 105 -10.17 -13.61 15.05
C ASN A 105 -10.87 -12.44 15.75
N ASP A 106 -10.49 -11.18 15.47
CA ASP A 106 -11.18 -10.01 16.02
C ASP A 106 -12.12 -9.41 14.98
N HIS A 107 -13.40 -9.68 15.14
CA HIS A 107 -14.44 -9.19 14.25
C HIS A 107 -14.55 -7.66 14.22
N PHE A 108 -14.41 -7.00 15.37
CA PHE A 108 -14.52 -5.54 15.44
C PHE A 108 -13.34 -4.86 14.77
N TYR A 109 -12.13 -5.37 15.02
CA TYR A 109 -10.92 -4.90 14.35
C TYR A 109 -11.03 -5.07 12.83
N PHE A 110 -11.43 -6.24 12.37
CA PHE A 110 -11.61 -6.53 10.94
C PHE A 110 -12.63 -5.60 10.28
N GLN A 111 -13.80 -5.40 10.90
CA GLN A 111 -14.83 -4.48 10.40
C GLN A 111 -14.35 -3.03 10.37
N GLY A 112 -13.56 -2.60 11.34
CA GLY A 112 -12.92 -1.28 11.36
C GLY A 112 -11.99 -1.05 10.17
N LEU A 113 -11.20 -2.07 9.81
CA LEU A 113 -10.34 -2.02 8.61
C LEU A 113 -11.19 -1.94 7.33
N LEU A 114 -12.23 -2.76 7.21
CA LEU A 114 -13.13 -2.73 6.05
C LEU A 114 -13.81 -1.38 5.87
N THR A 115 -14.32 -0.78 6.94
CA THR A 115 -14.93 0.55 6.90
C THR A 115 -13.93 1.61 6.44
N SER A 116 -12.68 1.52 6.90
CA SER A 116 -11.62 2.45 6.49
C SER A 116 -11.27 2.30 5.00
N LEU A 117 -11.22 1.05 4.51
CA LEU A 117 -11.02 0.76 3.09
C LEU A 117 -12.17 1.23 2.22
N ASP A 118 -13.42 1.09 2.67
CA ASP A 118 -14.60 1.59 1.94
C ASP A 118 -14.53 3.09 1.73
N GLY A 119 -14.19 3.87 2.76
CA GLY A 119 -14.00 5.32 2.63
C GLY A 119 -12.91 5.71 1.64
N LEU A 120 -11.79 4.97 1.59
CA LEU A 120 -10.73 5.21 0.59
C LEU A 120 -11.18 4.84 -0.82
N ARG A 121 -11.92 3.72 -0.98
CA ARG A 121 -12.45 3.30 -2.28
C ARG A 121 -13.40 4.33 -2.86
N GLU A 122 -14.33 4.84 -2.06
CA GLU A 122 -15.25 5.89 -2.49
C GLU A 122 -14.53 7.14 -2.97
N LYS A 123 -13.43 7.49 -2.30
CA LYS A 123 -12.67 8.70 -2.63
C LYS A 123 -11.74 8.51 -3.83
N TYR A 124 -11.07 7.37 -3.95
CA TYR A 124 -9.93 7.21 -4.86
C TYR A 124 -10.10 6.11 -5.91
N ALA A 125 -10.91 5.07 -5.66
CA ALA A 125 -11.09 3.96 -6.60
C ALA A 125 -12.26 4.17 -7.57
N GLN A 126 -12.37 5.38 -8.12
CA GLN A 126 -13.41 5.72 -9.08
C GLN A 126 -13.12 5.12 -10.46
N PRO A 127 -14.08 4.41 -11.07
CA PRO A 127 -13.91 3.87 -12.43
C PRO A 127 -13.74 4.98 -13.45
N GLY A 128 -13.12 4.67 -14.60
CA GLY A 128 -12.96 5.61 -15.71
C GLY A 128 -11.80 6.60 -15.57
N ALA A 129 -10.82 6.35 -14.68
CA ALA A 129 -9.64 7.21 -14.52
C ALA A 129 -8.87 7.40 -15.84
N SER A 130 -8.66 6.34 -16.60
CA SER A 130 -7.99 6.40 -17.91
C SER A 130 -8.77 7.24 -18.93
N GLN A 131 -10.09 7.13 -18.95
CA GLN A 131 -10.96 7.94 -19.83
C GLN A 131 -10.90 9.41 -19.44
N ARG A 132 -10.95 9.73 -18.13
CA ARG A 132 -10.80 11.12 -17.66
C ARG A 132 -9.44 11.70 -18.01
N ALA A 133 -8.37 10.92 -17.85
CA ALA A 133 -7.01 11.35 -18.22
C ALA A 133 -6.91 11.58 -19.74
N ALA A 134 -7.41 10.66 -20.55
CA ALA A 134 -7.42 10.80 -22.02
C ALA A 134 -8.24 12.03 -22.47
N ALA A 135 -9.44 12.23 -21.89
CA ALA A 135 -10.27 13.39 -22.19
C ALA A 135 -9.61 14.71 -21.78
N PHE A 136 -8.90 14.71 -20.63
CA PHE A 136 -8.12 15.87 -20.20
C PHE A 136 -6.99 16.18 -21.19
N MET A 137 -6.17 15.19 -21.54
CA MET A 137 -5.08 15.37 -22.52
C MET A 137 -5.60 15.83 -23.88
N HIS A 138 -6.69 15.22 -24.39
CA HIS A 138 -7.29 15.63 -25.64
C HIS A 138 -7.76 17.09 -25.62
N ARG A 139 -8.37 17.53 -24.52
CA ARG A 139 -8.82 18.92 -24.36
C ARG A 139 -7.64 19.90 -24.35
N GLN A 140 -6.55 19.57 -23.65
CA GLN A 140 -5.35 20.40 -23.62
C GLN A 140 -4.72 20.53 -25.02
N LEU A 141 -4.61 19.43 -25.75
CA LEU A 141 -4.08 19.43 -27.11
C LEU A 141 -4.99 20.19 -28.09
N ALA A 142 -6.32 20.06 -27.98
CA ALA A 142 -7.28 20.74 -28.83
C ALA A 142 -7.33 22.26 -28.60
N ASN A 143 -7.15 22.71 -27.38
CA ASN A 143 -7.17 24.14 -27.02
C ASN A 143 -5.85 24.86 -27.31
N GLY A 144 -4.79 24.16 -27.73
CA GLY A 144 -3.48 24.75 -27.99
C GLY A 144 -2.84 25.38 -26.73
N GLU A 145 -3.37 25.08 -25.53
CA GLU A 145 -2.77 25.52 -24.30
C GLU A 145 -1.47 24.75 -24.08
N GLU A 146 -0.35 25.51 -24.00
CA GLU A 146 0.92 24.94 -23.56
C GLU A 146 0.70 24.14 -22.28
N MET A 147 1.22 22.92 -22.27
CA MET A 147 1.26 22.12 -21.03
C MET A 147 1.70 23.02 -19.87
N PRO A 148 1.00 23.03 -18.75
CA PRO A 148 1.43 23.83 -17.61
C PRO A 148 2.88 23.44 -17.34
N GLN A 149 3.77 24.40 -17.51
CA GLN A 149 5.21 24.20 -17.26
C GLN A 149 5.31 23.51 -15.91
N LYS A 150 6.08 22.42 -15.88
CA LYS A 150 6.40 21.65 -14.69
C LYS A 150 6.67 22.66 -13.57
N ARG A 151 5.73 22.75 -12.60
CA ARG A 151 5.93 23.65 -11.49
C ARG A 151 7.29 23.30 -10.89
N GLU A 152 8.25 24.19 -10.96
CA GLU A 152 9.58 24.08 -10.36
C GLU A 152 9.56 24.03 -8.82
N ASN A 153 8.44 23.72 -8.23
CA ASN A 153 8.24 23.70 -6.79
C ASN A 153 8.38 22.30 -6.19
N CYS A 154 9.39 21.53 -6.68
CA CYS A 154 9.87 20.40 -5.89
C CYS A 154 10.68 20.84 -4.65
N THR A 155 11.04 22.12 -4.56
CA THR A 155 11.78 22.69 -3.43
C THR A 155 10.93 23.06 -2.22
N ASP A 156 9.59 23.08 -2.36
CA ASP A 156 8.72 23.50 -1.24
C ASP A 156 8.35 22.33 -0.30
N LEU A 157 8.50 21.09 -0.76
CA LEU A 157 8.34 19.91 0.10
C LEU A 157 9.49 19.75 1.11
N THR A 158 10.66 20.30 0.80
CA THR A 158 11.81 20.28 1.71
C THR A 158 11.76 21.41 2.75
N ARG A 159 11.03 22.50 2.50
CA ARG A 159 10.89 23.64 3.45
C ARG A 159 9.82 23.43 4.53
N ARG A 160 8.88 22.51 4.34
CA ARG A 160 7.90 22.15 5.38
C ARG A 160 8.38 21.04 6.33
N ALA A 161 9.59 20.53 6.12
CA ALA A 161 10.22 19.47 6.91
C ALA A 161 11.46 19.96 7.71
N ALA A 162 11.66 21.28 7.84
CA ALA A 162 12.70 21.87 8.68
C ALA A 162 12.08 22.43 9.96
#